data_30fc2d89fa89d4d38a578b4c3df19aac
#
_entry.id   30fc2d89fa89d4d38a578b4c3df19aac
#
_cell.length_a   1.000
_cell.length_b   1.000
_cell.length_c   1.000
_cell.angle_alpha   90.00
_cell.angle_beta   90.00
_cell.angle_gamma   90.00
#
_symmetry.space_group_name_H-M   'P 1'
#
loop_
_entity.id
_entity.type
_entity.pdbx_description
1 polymer ?
#
loop_
_entity_poly.entity_id
_entity_poly.type
_entity_poly.pdbx_seq_one_letter_code
_entity_poly.pdbx_strand_id
1 'polypeptide(L)'
;MSRPLSALLFLSLVFGLGCASLPVVGRSAPERWAFTAPWDPRSAASARAHGPLLDGIVLDWIPLDTITGMPFVLYADSVSAAMPAAVRRMALVTSFVTDQFHPSLIRRLAVDSIALKQSAAAIAERVQLGGYRGIVLDFEGMTSADTALTRAVVSTIAAAARSLGVGPIVVAVPASDTVAYPARLFASSADLLLVMLYDQHWATSPPGAIADPLWLRRTLSTRVSESGASRLVAALPLYGYQWRTGAPTVTISYDDARRLAAEAGVALDRDPTTNSLHALRGGSDGWELWVSDAVLLDALAREVAGLGVRRLAYWRLGLEDPAVWR
;
A
#
# COMPACT_ATOMS: atom_id res chain seq x y z
N MET A 1 14.29 -84.73 -45.05
CA MET A 1 13.45 -84.31 -43.89
C MET A 1 14.17 -83.16 -43.26
N SER A 2 13.94 -81.98 -43.72
CA SER A 2 14.61 -80.72 -43.33
C SER A 2 13.64 -79.86 -42.53
N ARG A 3 14.05 -79.47 -41.30
CA ARG A 3 13.36 -78.49 -40.46
C ARG A 3 13.90 -77.06 -40.75
N PRO A 4 13.07 -76.04 -40.84
CA PRO A 4 13.59 -74.67 -40.95
C PRO A 4 13.79 -74.01 -39.55
N LEU A 5 14.89 -73.30 -39.44
CA LEU A 5 15.20 -72.41 -38.30
C LEU A 5 14.30 -71.20 -38.37
N SER A 6 13.64 -70.93 -37.26
CA SER A 6 12.89 -69.67 -36.99
C SER A 6 13.87 -68.64 -36.42
N ALA A 7 14.12 -67.53 -37.11
CA ALA A 7 14.84 -66.40 -36.55
C ALA A 7 13.90 -65.46 -35.71
N LEU A 8 14.20 -65.33 -34.44
CA LEU A 8 13.55 -64.30 -33.57
C LEU A 8 14.22 -62.95 -33.81
N LEU A 9 13.44 -62.02 -34.31
CA LEU A 9 13.81 -60.57 -34.37
C LEU A 9 13.52 -59.92 -33.03
N PHE A 10 14.55 -59.48 -32.29
CA PHE A 10 14.41 -58.64 -31.12
C PHE A 10 14.22 -57.20 -31.56
N LEU A 11 13.04 -56.63 -31.37
CA LEU A 11 12.73 -55.23 -31.61
C LEU A 11 13.03 -54.44 -30.30
N SER A 12 14.15 -53.71 -30.26
CA SER A 12 14.54 -52.86 -29.15
C SER A 12 13.76 -51.55 -29.21
N LEU A 13 12.76 -51.38 -28.35
CA LEU A 13 12.07 -50.12 -28.16
C LEU A 13 12.98 -49.19 -27.34
N VAL A 14 13.53 -48.17 -27.96
CA VAL A 14 14.21 -47.04 -27.26
C VAL A 14 13.16 -46.07 -26.80
N PHE A 15 12.85 -46.07 -25.51
CA PHE A 15 12.06 -45.02 -24.87
C PHE A 15 12.93 -43.75 -24.74
N GLY A 16 12.73 -42.80 -25.64
CA GLY A 16 13.26 -41.44 -25.51
C GLY A 16 12.54 -40.73 -24.38
N LEU A 17 13.20 -40.56 -23.22
CA LEU A 17 12.79 -39.63 -22.20
C LEU A 17 12.94 -38.19 -22.73
N GLY A 18 11.88 -37.68 -23.34
CA GLY A 18 11.75 -36.25 -23.63
C GLY A 18 11.59 -35.50 -22.33
N CYS A 19 12.63 -34.77 -21.88
CA CYS A 19 12.46 -33.75 -20.88
C CYS A 19 11.52 -32.67 -21.42
N ALA A 20 10.24 -32.78 -21.12
CA ALA A 20 9.31 -31.67 -21.28
C ALA A 20 9.72 -30.57 -20.30
N SER A 21 10.41 -29.55 -20.79
CA SER A 21 10.59 -28.30 -20.07
C SER A 21 9.21 -27.73 -19.80
N LEU A 22 8.80 -27.73 -18.52
CA LEU A 22 7.61 -27.02 -18.08
C LEU A 22 7.72 -25.56 -18.53
N PRO A 23 6.66 -24.99 -19.11
CA PRO A 23 6.69 -23.58 -19.47
C PRO A 23 6.99 -22.77 -18.21
N VAL A 24 8.07 -22.00 -18.25
CA VAL A 24 8.32 -20.95 -17.26
C VAL A 24 7.13 -20.01 -17.37
N VAL A 25 6.20 -20.11 -16.42
CA VAL A 25 5.10 -19.15 -16.28
C VAL A 25 5.77 -17.80 -16.12
N GLY A 26 5.78 -17.01 -17.17
CA GLY A 26 6.35 -15.68 -17.17
C GLY A 26 5.71 -14.90 -16.02
N ARG A 27 6.53 -14.47 -15.06
CA ARG A 27 6.06 -13.62 -13.96
C ARG A 27 5.53 -12.33 -14.59
N SER A 28 4.21 -12.17 -14.66
CA SER A 28 3.63 -10.88 -15.04
C SER A 28 4.15 -9.79 -14.10
N ALA A 29 4.35 -8.58 -14.60
CA ALA A 29 4.74 -7.45 -13.77
C ALA A 29 3.77 -7.30 -12.57
N PRO A 30 4.22 -6.78 -11.42
CA PRO A 30 3.34 -6.53 -10.30
C PRO A 30 2.28 -5.48 -10.67
N GLU A 31 1.06 -5.66 -10.16
CA GLU A 31 0.00 -4.66 -10.23
C GLU A 31 0.43 -3.45 -9.39
N ARG A 32 0.37 -2.24 -9.96
CA ARG A 32 0.85 -1.01 -9.34
C ARG A 32 -0.31 -0.06 -9.04
N TRP A 33 -0.43 0.33 -7.78
CA TRP A 33 -1.39 1.33 -7.31
C TRP A 33 -0.65 2.55 -6.76
N ALA A 34 -1.35 3.67 -6.64
CA ALA A 34 -0.82 4.83 -5.94
C ALA A 34 -1.93 5.61 -5.23
N PHE A 35 -1.54 6.34 -4.21
CA PHE A 35 -2.42 7.24 -3.47
C PHE A 35 -2.17 8.69 -3.88
N THR A 36 -3.24 9.45 -4.07
CA THR A 36 -3.17 10.90 -4.15
C THR A 36 -3.35 11.53 -2.77
N ALA A 37 -2.84 12.75 -2.63
CA ALA A 37 -3.11 13.63 -1.49
C ALA A 37 -3.79 14.90 -2.01
N PRO A 38 -5.10 15.03 -1.86
CA PRO A 38 -5.86 16.10 -2.53
C PRO A 38 -5.50 17.51 -2.05
N TRP A 39 -4.85 17.64 -0.90
CA TRP A 39 -4.32 18.91 -0.39
C TRP A 39 -2.96 19.31 -0.98
N ASP A 40 -2.29 18.42 -1.70
CA ASP A 40 -0.96 18.68 -2.29
C ASP A 40 -1.07 18.79 -3.82
N PRO A 41 -0.89 19.96 -4.41
CA PRO A 41 -0.96 20.14 -5.86
C PRO A 41 0.07 19.32 -6.63
N ARG A 42 1.21 18.95 -6.01
CA ARG A 42 2.23 18.08 -6.61
C ARG A 42 1.66 16.68 -6.82
N SER A 43 0.82 16.22 -5.88
CA SER A 43 0.17 14.91 -5.99
C SER A 43 -0.77 14.85 -7.19
N ALA A 44 -1.57 15.88 -7.41
CA ALA A 44 -2.45 15.98 -8.58
C ALA A 44 -1.65 16.05 -9.89
N ALA A 45 -0.52 16.77 -9.91
CA ALA A 45 0.35 16.85 -11.08
C ALA A 45 0.98 15.48 -11.39
N SER A 46 1.53 14.80 -10.40
CA SER A 46 2.10 13.46 -10.54
C SER A 46 1.05 12.45 -11.01
N ALA A 47 -0.16 12.47 -10.44
CA ALA A 47 -1.25 11.60 -10.85
C ALA A 47 -1.63 11.78 -12.33
N ARG A 48 -1.69 13.02 -12.83
CA ARG A 48 -1.95 13.27 -14.25
C ARG A 48 -0.84 12.78 -15.15
N ALA A 49 0.42 12.93 -14.72
CA ALA A 49 1.58 12.51 -15.50
C ALA A 49 1.77 11.00 -15.54
N HIS A 50 1.58 10.33 -14.41
CA HIS A 50 1.97 8.94 -14.21
C HIS A 50 0.79 7.98 -13.98
N GLY A 51 -0.42 8.49 -13.76
CA GLY A 51 -1.63 7.67 -13.63
C GLY A 51 -1.83 6.64 -14.73
N PRO A 52 -1.57 6.94 -16.01
CA PRO A 52 -1.64 5.95 -17.09
C PRO A 52 -0.70 4.74 -16.94
N LEU A 53 0.32 4.82 -16.08
CA LEU A 53 1.26 3.73 -15.78
C LEU A 53 0.80 2.84 -14.63
N LEU A 54 -0.33 3.15 -14.01
CA LEU A 54 -0.88 2.47 -12.85
C LEU A 54 -2.03 1.54 -13.24
N ASP A 55 -2.20 0.47 -12.49
CA ASP A 55 -3.38 -0.42 -12.59
C ASP A 55 -4.52 0.08 -11.69
N GLY A 56 -4.19 0.82 -10.63
CA GLY A 56 -5.15 1.41 -9.70
C GLY A 56 -4.67 2.72 -9.09
N ILE A 57 -5.61 3.59 -8.74
CA ILE A 57 -5.33 4.85 -8.08
C ILE A 57 -6.39 5.16 -7.02
N VAL A 58 -5.96 5.55 -5.84
CA VAL A 58 -6.82 5.96 -4.73
C VAL A 58 -6.90 7.48 -4.73
N LEU A 59 -8.05 8.01 -5.10
CA LEU A 59 -8.23 9.41 -5.49
C LEU A 59 -8.99 10.24 -4.46
N ASP A 60 -10.13 9.72 -3.99
CA ASP A 60 -11.04 10.47 -3.12
C ASP A 60 -10.77 10.12 -1.66
N TRP A 61 -10.61 11.15 -0.85
CA TRP A 61 -10.51 11.05 0.59
C TRP A 61 -11.88 11.34 1.17
N ILE A 62 -12.51 10.30 1.71
CA ILE A 62 -13.82 10.36 2.34
C ILE A 62 -13.63 10.27 3.85
N PRO A 63 -13.38 11.38 4.54
CA PRO A 63 -13.33 11.38 5.99
C PRO A 63 -14.72 11.16 6.56
N LEU A 64 -14.77 10.58 7.76
CA LEU A 64 -16.00 10.40 8.52
C LEU A 64 -16.10 11.49 9.58
N ASP A 65 -17.25 12.15 9.63
CA ASP A 65 -17.55 13.14 10.67
C ASP A 65 -17.40 12.51 12.07
N THR A 66 -16.63 13.15 12.93
CA THR A 66 -16.25 12.59 14.22
C THR A 66 -17.38 12.48 15.23
N ILE A 67 -18.53 13.12 14.97
CA ILE A 67 -19.73 13.07 15.81
C ILE A 67 -20.75 12.11 15.25
N THR A 68 -21.11 12.26 13.98
CA THR A 68 -22.19 11.48 13.34
C THR A 68 -21.72 10.21 12.68
N GLY A 69 -20.44 10.11 12.32
CA GLY A 69 -19.89 9.02 11.51
C GLY A 69 -20.23 9.09 10.03
N MET A 70 -20.94 10.13 9.59
CA MET A 70 -21.34 10.29 8.19
C MET A 70 -20.15 10.71 7.32
N PRO A 71 -20.05 10.20 6.08
CA PRO A 71 -19.03 10.64 5.14
C PRO A 71 -19.27 12.09 4.71
N PHE A 72 -18.19 12.87 4.60
CA PHE A 72 -18.29 14.23 4.10
C PHE A 72 -17.22 14.53 3.05
N VAL A 73 -17.37 15.65 2.34
CA VAL A 73 -16.42 16.13 1.33
C VAL A 73 -15.48 17.12 2.00
N LEU A 74 -14.20 16.79 2.06
CA LEU A 74 -13.18 17.73 2.52
C LEU A 74 -12.43 18.38 1.34
N TYR A 75 -12.20 17.62 0.27
CA TYR A 75 -11.48 18.05 -0.92
C TYR A 75 -12.28 17.72 -2.17
N ALA A 76 -12.24 18.62 -3.16
CA ALA A 76 -12.81 18.34 -4.48
C ALA A 76 -11.86 17.40 -5.26
N ASP A 77 -12.45 16.39 -5.92
CA ASP A 77 -11.69 15.56 -6.86
C ASP A 77 -11.28 16.37 -8.09
N SER A 78 -9.97 16.55 -8.28
CA SER A 78 -9.42 17.30 -9.42
C SER A 78 -8.70 16.41 -10.44
N VAL A 79 -8.68 15.10 -10.24
CA VAL A 79 -7.81 14.17 -10.98
C VAL A 79 -8.59 13.05 -11.67
N SER A 80 -9.73 12.65 -11.15
CA SER A 80 -10.49 11.47 -11.60
C SER A 80 -10.82 11.52 -13.10
N ALA A 81 -11.22 12.69 -13.60
CA ALA A 81 -11.55 12.87 -15.03
C ALA A 81 -10.35 12.70 -15.97
N ALA A 82 -9.12 12.86 -15.46
CA ALA A 82 -7.90 12.70 -16.24
C ALA A 82 -7.39 11.25 -16.27
N MET A 83 -7.99 10.33 -15.49
CA MET A 83 -7.55 8.94 -15.43
C MET A 83 -8.12 8.13 -16.58
N PRO A 84 -7.27 7.34 -17.29
CA PRO A 84 -7.76 6.40 -18.29
C PRO A 84 -8.79 5.43 -17.70
N ALA A 85 -9.76 4.99 -18.51
CA ALA A 85 -10.81 4.06 -18.08
C ALA A 85 -10.26 2.69 -17.60
N ALA A 86 -9.07 2.31 -18.07
CA ALA A 86 -8.38 1.08 -17.66
C ALA A 86 -7.84 1.16 -16.22
N VAL A 87 -7.51 2.34 -15.71
CA VAL A 87 -7.03 2.53 -14.35
C VAL A 87 -8.20 2.42 -13.37
N ARG A 88 -8.09 1.50 -12.42
CA ARG A 88 -9.11 1.33 -11.38
C ARG A 88 -9.09 2.51 -10.42
N ARG A 89 -10.13 3.31 -10.44
CA ARG A 89 -10.32 4.41 -9.48
C ARG A 89 -10.92 3.89 -8.19
N MET A 90 -10.30 4.19 -7.07
CA MET A 90 -10.74 3.77 -5.73
C MET A 90 -10.87 4.99 -4.82
N ALA A 91 -11.74 4.88 -3.83
CA ALA A 91 -11.89 5.88 -2.78
C ALA A 91 -11.21 5.40 -1.48
N LEU A 92 -10.67 6.33 -0.71
CA LEU A 92 -10.19 6.09 0.66
C LEU A 92 -11.26 6.56 1.64
N VAL A 93 -11.74 5.67 2.50
CA VAL A 93 -12.58 6.03 3.65
C VAL A 93 -11.74 5.97 4.90
N THR A 94 -11.67 7.08 5.63
CA THR A 94 -10.75 7.20 6.75
C THR A 94 -11.38 7.84 7.97
N SER A 95 -10.88 7.49 9.14
CA SER A 95 -11.15 8.19 10.40
C SER A 95 -10.16 9.33 10.69
N PHE A 96 -9.30 9.67 9.72
CA PHE A 96 -8.34 10.77 9.83
C PHE A 96 -9.01 12.11 9.54
N VAL A 97 -9.10 12.95 10.58
CA VAL A 97 -9.72 14.29 10.53
C VAL A 97 -8.90 15.22 11.42
N THR A 98 -8.65 16.45 10.97
CA THR A 98 -7.90 17.45 11.73
C THR A 98 -6.57 16.90 12.26
N ASP A 99 -5.76 16.39 11.32
CA ASP A 99 -4.40 15.91 11.53
C ASP A 99 -4.23 14.73 12.51
N GLN A 100 -5.31 13.98 12.77
CA GLN A 100 -5.24 12.77 13.60
C GLN A 100 -6.31 11.73 13.22
N PHE A 101 -6.03 10.46 13.55
CA PHE A 101 -7.03 9.40 13.52
C PHE A 101 -7.94 9.47 14.73
N HIS A 102 -9.21 9.11 14.55
CA HIS A 102 -10.24 9.10 15.60
C HIS A 102 -10.74 7.68 15.88
N PRO A 103 -10.02 6.85 16.63
CA PRO A 103 -10.46 5.49 16.97
C PRO A 103 -11.73 5.48 17.81
N SER A 104 -12.00 6.52 18.60
CA SER A 104 -13.25 6.69 19.36
C SER A 104 -14.49 6.75 18.46
N LEU A 105 -14.38 7.31 17.25
CA LEU A 105 -15.45 7.27 16.24
C LEU A 105 -15.79 5.84 15.84
N ILE A 106 -14.78 5.05 15.52
CA ILE A 106 -14.96 3.65 15.08
C ILE A 106 -15.58 2.82 16.22
N ARG A 107 -15.11 2.98 17.46
CA ARG A 107 -15.72 2.33 18.64
C ARG A 107 -17.19 2.69 18.82
N ARG A 108 -17.54 3.97 18.68
CA ARG A 108 -18.92 4.45 18.82
C ARG A 108 -19.82 3.89 17.72
N LEU A 109 -19.39 3.95 16.46
CA LEU A 109 -20.13 3.37 15.35
C LEU A 109 -20.36 1.87 15.54
N ALA A 110 -19.36 1.15 16.02
CA ALA A 110 -19.46 -0.31 16.20
C ALA A 110 -20.53 -0.74 17.20
N VAL A 111 -20.85 0.09 18.21
CA VAL A 111 -21.86 -0.22 19.25
C VAL A 111 -23.25 0.35 18.92
N ASP A 112 -23.36 1.30 18.00
CA ASP A 112 -24.62 1.85 17.49
C ASP A 112 -24.93 1.25 16.10
N SER A 113 -25.70 0.17 16.08
CA SER A 113 -26.03 -0.54 14.85
C SER A 113 -26.85 0.28 13.85
N ILE A 114 -27.62 1.28 14.30
CA ILE A 114 -28.42 2.16 13.44
C ILE A 114 -27.46 3.16 12.77
N ALA A 115 -26.68 3.88 13.55
CA ALA A 115 -25.69 4.82 13.02
C ALA A 115 -24.69 4.15 12.10
N LEU A 116 -24.21 2.94 12.45
CA LEU A 116 -23.30 2.17 11.60
C LEU A 116 -23.92 1.83 10.24
N LYS A 117 -25.17 1.35 10.19
CA LYS A 117 -25.85 1.05 8.93
C LYS A 117 -26.09 2.28 8.07
N GLN A 118 -26.45 3.40 8.69
CA GLN A 118 -26.64 4.68 7.99
C GLN A 118 -25.32 5.18 7.40
N SER A 119 -24.26 5.19 8.20
CA SER A 119 -22.92 5.55 7.74
C SER A 119 -22.43 4.63 6.60
N ALA A 120 -22.58 3.32 6.74
CA ALA A 120 -22.18 2.37 5.71
C ALA A 120 -22.95 2.55 4.39
N ALA A 121 -24.26 2.80 4.45
CA ALA A 121 -25.07 3.09 3.27
C ALA A 121 -24.61 4.39 2.58
N ALA A 122 -24.42 5.46 3.35
CA ALA A 122 -23.96 6.75 2.81
C ALA A 122 -22.55 6.67 2.20
N ILE A 123 -21.64 5.90 2.80
CA ILE A 123 -20.31 5.62 2.24
C ILE A 123 -20.45 4.90 0.89
N ALA A 124 -21.24 3.82 0.85
CA ALA A 124 -21.41 3.00 -0.35
C ALA A 124 -22.04 3.81 -1.50
N GLU A 125 -23.07 4.58 -1.23
CA GLU A 125 -23.69 5.49 -2.19
C GLU A 125 -22.71 6.54 -2.73
N ARG A 126 -21.95 7.18 -1.84
CA ARG A 126 -20.94 8.16 -2.25
C ARG A 126 -19.89 7.56 -3.18
N VAL A 127 -19.37 6.38 -2.83
CA VAL A 127 -18.36 5.67 -3.64
C VAL A 127 -18.96 5.30 -5.00
N GLN A 128 -20.19 4.79 -5.04
CA GLN A 128 -20.89 4.43 -6.29
C GLN A 128 -21.15 5.66 -7.17
N LEU A 129 -21.69 6.72 -6.60
CA LEU A 129 -22.00 7.97 -7.32
C LEU A 129 -20.74 8.65 -7.85
N GLY A 130 -19.61 8.55 -7.14
CA GLY A 130 -18.29 9.00 -7.59
C GLY A 130 -17.70 8.15 -8.73
N GLY A 131 -18.32 7.03 -9.09
CA GLY A 131 -17.83 6.10 -10.12
C GLY A 131 -16.58 5.35 -9.72
N TYR A 132 -16.33 5.22 -8.41
CA TYR A 132 -15.19 4.44 -7.88
C TYR A 132 -15.50 2.94 -7.92
N ARG A 133 -14.49 2.17 -8.36
CA ARG A 133 -14.56 0.70 -8.49
C ARG A 133 -13.65 0.02 -7.47
N GLY A 134 -13.80 0.40 -6.22
CA GLY A 134 -13.08 -0.10 -5.06
C GLY A 134 -13.03 0.91 -3.94
N ILE A 135 -12.77 0.41 -2.74
CA ILE A 135 -12.70 1.20 -1.53
C ILE A 135 -11.52 0.74 -0.69
N VAL A 136 -10.76 1.67 -0.15
CA VAL A 136 -9.74 1.42 0.87
C VAL A 136 -10.29 1.95 2.20
N LEU A 137 -10.36 1.09 3.20
CA LEU A 137 -10.78 1.45 4.56
C LEU A 137 -9.52 1.63 5.42
N ASP A 138 -9.36 2.83 5.96
CA ASP A 138 -8.17 3.24 6.71
C ASP A 138 -8.59 3.77 8.09
N PHE A 139 -8.62 2.87 9.07
CA PHE A 139 -9.05 3.14 10.44
C PHE A 139 -7.91 2.79 11.40
N GLU A 140 -7.04 3.77 11.68
CA GLU A 140 -5.88 3.56 12.52
C GLU A 140 -6.10 3.93 14.00
N GLY A 141 -5.12 3.58 14.85
CA GLY A 141 -5.17 3.84 16.29
C GLY A 141 -6.07 2.90 17.08
N MET A 142 -6.57 1.82 16.46
CA MET A 142 -7.29 0.77 17.16
C MET A 142 -6.32 -0.11 17.97
N THR A 143 -6.81 -0.69 19.06
CA THR A 143 -6.04 -1.58 19.92
C THR A 143 -6.51 -3.03 19.78
N SER A 144 -5.81 -3.97 20.41
CA SER A 144 -6.22 -5.37 20.45
C SER A 144 -7.60 -5.59 21.09
N ALA A 145 -8.01 -4.71 22.01
CA ALA A 145 -9.35 -4.75 22.60
C ALA A 145 -10.46 -4.33 21.60
N ASP A 146 -10.10 -3.62 20.56
CA ASP A 146 -11.03 -3.08 19.57
C ASP A 146 -11.25 -4.01 18.36
N THR A 147 -10.57 -5.15 18.29
CA THR A 147 -10.57 -6.02 17.10
C THR A 147 -11.96 -6.42 16.63
N ALA A 148 -12.86 -6.78 17.56
CA ALA A 148 -14.25 -7.13 17.25
C ALA A 148 -15.05 -5.95 16.72
N LEU A 149 -14.82 -4.75 17.29
CA LEU A 149 -15.48 -3.49 16.89
C LEU A 149 -15.03 -3.08 15.48
N THR A 150 -13.72 -3.10 15.23
CA THR A 150 -13.15 -2.80 13.91
C THR A 150 -13.72 -3.75 12.84
N ARG A 151 -13.79 -5.06 13.14
CA ARG A 151 -14.39 -6.04 12.24
C ARG A 151 -15.87 -5.72 11.95
N ALA A 152 -16.65 -5.37 12.95
CA ALA A 152 -18.07 -5.05 12.76
C ALA A 152 -18.26 -3.87 11.82
N VAL A 153 -17.48 -2.79 11.99
CA VAL A 153 -17.51 -1.62 11.11
C VAL A 153 -17.11 -1.99 9.69
N VAL A 154 -15.94 -2.63 9.53
CA VAL A 154 -15.45 -3.05 8.20
C VAL A 154 -16.44 -3.98 7.50
N SER A 155 -17.00 -4.96 8.20
CA SER A 155 -17.95 -5.92 7.62
C SER A 155 -19.25 -5.25 7.16
N THR A 156 -19.75 -4.28 7.93
CA THR A 156 -20.99 -3.56 7.59
C THR A 156 -20.78 -2.65 6.38
N ILE A 157 -19.67 -1.89 6.33
CA ILE A 157 -19.32 -1.06 5.18
C ILE A 157 -19.09 -1.94 3.94
N ALA A 158 -18.36 -3.05 4.08
CA ALA A 158 -18.11 -3.98 2.99
C ALA A 158 -19.41 -4.57 2.40
N ALA A 159 -20.36 -4.94 3.25
CA ALA A 159 -21.66 -5.46 2.82
C ALA A 159 -22.47 -4.41 2.05
N ALA A 160 -22.51 -3.16 2.56
CA ALA A 160 -23.19 -2.06 1.88
C ALA A 160 -22.54 -1.73 0.53
N ALA A 161 -21.20 -1.65 0.46
CA ALA A 161 -20.47 -1.37 -0.76
C ALA A 161 -20.73 -2.46 -1.83
N ARG A 162 -20.65 -3.76 -1.44
CA ARG A 162 -20.90 -4.88 -2.35
C ARG A 162 -22.34 -4.93 -2.86
N SER A 163 -23.32 -4.54 -2.04
CA SER A 163 -24.73 -4.48 -2.49
C SER A 163 -24.96 -3.49 -3.63
N LEU A 164 -24.08 -2.50 -3.77
CA LEU A 164 -24.07 -1.52 -4.86
C LEU A 164 -23.04 -1.85 -5.96
N GLY A 165 -22.45 -3.05 -5.95
CA GLY A 165 -21.46 -3.50 -6.93
C GLY A 165 -20.07 -2.85 -6.78
N VAL A 166 -19.78 -2.25 -5.62
CA VAL A 166 -18.46 -1.66 -5.34
C VAL A 166 -17.51 -2.73 -4.79
N GLY A 167 -16.35 -2.85 -5.38
CA GLY A 167 -15.24 -3.72 -4.97
C GLY A 167 -14.03 -3.59 -5.88
N PRO A 168 -12.84 -3.98 -5.44
CA PRO A 168 -12.52 -4.69 -4.19
C PRO A 168 -12.67 -3.82 -2.94
N ILE A 169 -12.89 -4.50 -1.80
CA ILE A 169 -12.81 -3.93 -0.46
C ILE A 169 -11.41 -4.20 0.07
N VAL A 170 -10.68 -3.14 0.34
CA VAL A 170 -9.30 -3.18 0.84
C VAL A 170 -9.27 -2.60 2.24
N VAL A 171 -8.55 -3.23 3.16
CA VAL A 171 -8.33 -2.68 4.51
C VAL A 171 -6.86 -2.34 4.66
N ALA A 172 -6.56 -1.08 4.96
CA ALA A 172 -5.23 -0.65 5.36
C ALA A 172 -4.92 -1.17 6.76
N VAL A 173 -3.74 -1.75 6.92
CA VAL A 173 -3.27 -2.29 8.21
C VAL A 173 -1.84 -1.85 8.48
N PRO A 174 -1.51 -1.48 9.74
CA PRO A 174 -0.15 -1.18 10.14
C PRO A 174 0.79 -2.34 9.83
N ALA A 175 2.02 -2.04 9.45
CA ALA A 175 3.01 -3.03 9.05
C ALA A 175 3.20 -4.12 10.13
N SER A 176 3.49 -3.71 11.37
CA SER A 176 3.94 -4.61 12.44
C SER A 176 2.85 -5.02 13.43
N ASP A 177 1.73 -4.27 13.51
CA ASP A 177 0.68 -4.56 14.50
C ASP A 177 -0.28 -5.65 14.00
N THR A 178 0.12 -6.90 14.21
CA THR A 178 -0.69 -8.08 13.89
C THR A 178 -1.66 -8.44 15.01
N VAL A 179 -1.61 -7.76 16.13
CA VAL A 179 -2.46 -8.03 17.31
C VAL A 179 -3.74 -7.20 17.25
N ALA A 180 -3.64 -5.90 17.00
CA ALA A 180 -4.82 -5.04 16.82
C ALA A 180 -5.47 -5.26 15.44
N TYR A 181 -4.66 -5.60 14.41
CA TYR A 181 -5.12 -5.80 13.03
C TYR A 181 -4.74 -7.22 12.50
N PRO A 182 -5.21 -8.30 13.12
CA PRO A 182 -4.89 -9.65 12.64
C PRO A 182 -5.56 -9.90 11.29
N ALA A 183 -4.79 -10.38 10.31
CA ALA A 183 -5.27 -10.55 8.93
C ALA A 183 -6.51 -11.46 8.84
N ARG A 184 -6.59 -12.51 9.67
CA ARG A 184 -7.74 -13.43 9.72
C ARG A 184 -9.05 -12.73 10.10
N LEU A 185 -8.96 -11.58 10.81
CA LEU A 185 -10.15 -10.86 11.26
C LEU A 185 -10.96 -10.31 10.08
N PHE A 186 -10.27 -9.92 9.02
CA PHE A 186 -10.86 -9.31 7.83
C PHE A 186 -11.11 -10.32 6.70
N ALA A 187 -10.81 -11.61 6.92
CA ALA A 187 -10.83 -12.64 5.88
C ALA A 187 -12.18 -12.78 5.16
N SER A 188 -13.29 -12.51 5.84
CA SER A 188 -14.65 -12.61 5.28
C SER A 188 -15.19 -11.29 4.72
N SER A 189 -14.62 -10.16 5.08
CA SER A 189 -15.14 -8.84 4.74
C SER A 189 -14.26 -8.07 3.76
N ALA A 190 -12.94 -8.21 3.83
CA ALA A 190 -12.01 -7.57 2.90
C ALA A 190 -11.56 -8.55 1.81
N ASP A 191 -11.41 -8.05 0.59
CA ASP A 191 -10.82 -8.81 -0.53
C ASP A 191 -9.30 -8.79 -0.43
N LEU A 192 -8.73 -7.66 -0.01
CA LEU A 192 -7.30 -7.42 0.11
C LEU A 192 -6.97 -6.69 1.42
N LEU A 193 -5.75 -6.92 1.90
CA LEU A 193 -5.13 -6.13 2.97
C LEU A 193 -3.99 -5.31 2.39
N LEU A 194 -4.02 -4.02 2.60
CA LEU A 194 -2.95 -3.10 2.24
C LEU A 194 -2.05 -2.93 3.46
N VAL A 195 -0.86 -3.51 3.39
CA VAL A 195 0.13 -3.44 4.47
C VAL A 195 0.96 -2.18 4.30
N MET A 196 0.90 -1.27 5.26
CA MET A 196 1.62 0.00 5.26
C MET A 196 3.09 -0.22 5.63
N LEU A 197 3.93 -0.57 4.63
CA LEU A 197 5.36 -0.88 4.79
C LEU A 197 6.21 0.39 4.74
N TYR A 198 5.88 1.33 5.59
CA TYR A 198 6.56 2.59 5.81
C TYR A 198 6.46 3.00 7.28
N ASP A 199 7.05 4.13 7.63
CA ASP A 199 7.15 4.61 9.01
C ASP A 199 7.83 3.59 9.94
N GLN A 200 8.90 2.92 9.44
CA GLN A 200 9.83 2.20 10.30
C GLN A 200 10.44 3.17 11.31
N HIS A 201 10.81 4.36 10.84
CA HIS A 201 11.03 5.56 11.63
C HIS A 201 10.05 6.62 11.15
N TRP A 202 9.38 7.30 12.11
CA TRP A 202 8.31 8.26 11.85
C TRP A 202 8.58 9.61 12.53
N ALA A 203 7.72 10.56 12.31
CA ALA A 203 7.93 11.97 12.72
C ALA A 203 8.34 12.17 14.20
N THR A 204 7.88 11.32 15.12
CA THR A 204 8.17 11.43 16.56
C THR A 204 9.14 10.36 17.08
N SER A 205 9.65 9.49 16.20
CA SER A 205 10.71 8.53 16.54
C SER A 205 12.10 9.19 16.40
N PRO A 206 13.17 8.54 16.89
CA PRO A 206 14.53 8.89 16.45
C PRO A 206 14.66 8.84 14.92
N PRO A 207 15.55 9.65 14.31
CA PRO A 207 15.82 9.64 12.87
C PRO A 207 16.21 8.25 12.36
N GLY A 208 15.83 7.95 11.12
CA GLY A 208 16.18 6.70 10.46
C GLY A 208 15.39 6.48 9.15
N ALA A 209 15.67 5.37 8.49
CA ALA A 209 15.02 5.01 7.24
C ALA A 209 13.50 4.88 7.39
N ILE A 210 12.76 5.38 6.40
CA ILE A 210 11.29 5.26 6.37
C ILE A 210 10.87 3.80 6.16
N ALA A 211 11.67 3.06 5.41
CA ALA A 211 11.59 1.61 5.27
C ALA A 211 12.96 1.09 4.80
N ASP A 212 13.43 -0.02 5.35
CA ASP A 212 14.58 -0.73 4.81
C ASP A 212 14.19 -2.15 4.32
N PRO A 213 14.98 -2.75 3.41
CA PRO A 213 14.65 -4.06 2.84
C PRO A 213 14.55 -5.20 3.86
N LEU A 214 15.37 -5.21 4.91
CA LEU A 214 15.35 -6.26 5.93
C LEU A 214 14.14 -6.15 6.84
N TRP A 215 13.81 -4.92 7.28
CA TRP A 215 12.63 -4.67 8.08
C TRP A 215 11.37 -5.01 7.28
N LEU A 216 11.28 -4.53 6.02
CA LEU A 216 10.16 -4.83 5.14
C LEU A 216 9.99 -6.35 4.97
N ARG A 217 11.07 -7.07 4.66
CA ARG A 217 11.02 -8.52 4.47
C ARG A 217 10.48 -9.24 5.71
N ARG A 218 11.00 -8.92 6.91
CA ARG A 218 10.55 -9.53 8.17
C ARG A 218 9.07 -9.25 8.42
N THR A 219 8.67 -7.99 8.29
CA THR A 219 7.32 -7.53 8.57
C THR A 219 6.31 -8.13 7.58
N LEU A 220 6.62 -8.05 6.28
CA LEU A 220 5.72 -8.58 5.25
C LEU A 220 5.63 -10.11 5.29
N SER A 221 6.71 -10.83 5.64
CA SER A 221 6.67 -12.29 5.77
C SER A 221 5.69 -12.73 6.87
N THR A 222 5.58 -12.00 7.97
CA THR A 222 4.56 -12.24 9.01
C THR A 222 3.16 -12.08 8.44
N ARG A 223 2.89 -11.01 7.69
CA ARG A 223 1.57 -10.79 7.04
C ARG A 223 1.25 -11.84 5.99
N VAL A 224 2.25 -12.28 5.22
CA VAL A 224 2.10 -13.40 4.26
C VAL A 224 1.72 -14.69 4.99
N SER A 225 2.33 -14.98 6.13
CA SER A 225 2.02 -16.15 6.94
C SER A 225 0.59 -16.13 7.50
N GLU A 226 0.04 -14.93 7.80
CA GLU A 226 -1.31 -14.77 8.32
C GLU A 226 -2.40 -14.93 7.26
N SER A 227 -2.19 -14.48 6.03
CA SER A 227 -3.26 -14.33 5.03
C SER A 227 -2.95 -14.88 3.64
N GLY A 228 -1.71 -15.25 3.38
CA GLY A 228 -1.22 -15.61 2.06
C GLY A 228 -0.91 -14.39 1.19
N ALA A 229 0.13 -14.51 0.36
CA ALA A 229 0.64 -13.42 -0.48
C ALA A 229 -0.39 -12.85 -1.48
N SER A 230 -1.30 -13.70 -1.97
CA SER A 230 -2.33 -13.29 -2.95
C SER A 230 -3.35 -12.29 -2.40
N ARG A 231 -3.48 -12.18 -1.08
CA ARG A 231 -4.40 -11.25 -0.41
C ARG A 231 -3.77 -9.93 -0.02
N LEU A 232 -2.48 -9.73 -0.30
CA LEU A 232 -1.73 -8.56 0.16
C LEU A 232 -1.47 -7.57 -0.97
N VAL A 233 -1.50 -6.30 -0.58
CA VAL A 233 -0.95 -5.15 -1.30
C VAL A 233 0.15 -4.57 -0.43
N ALA A 234 1.36 -4.47 -0.93
CA ALA A 234 2.49 -3.89 -0.22
C ALA A 234 2.56 -2.39 -0.51
N ALA A 235 2.26 -1.56 0.48
CA ALA A 235 2.34 -0.10 0.34
C ALA A 235 3.74 0.39 0.71
N LEU A 236 4.41 1.07 -0.24
CA LEU A 236 5.80 1.54 -0.16
C LEU A 236 5.85 3.07 -0.09
N PRO A 237 6.84 3.65 0.62
CA PRO A 237 6.94 5.09 0.79
C PRO A 237 7.55 5.78 -0.43
N LEU A 238 6.95 6.91 -0.84
CA LEU A 238 7.50 7.83 -1.85
C LEU A 238 8.08 9.10 -1.21
N TYR A 239 8.29 9.13 0.08
CA TYR A 239 8.62 10.32 0.84
C TYR A 239 9.82 10.09 1.78
N GLY A 240 10.20 11.14 2.47
CA GLY A 240 11.14 11.12 3.57
C GLY A 240 10.72 12.03 4.71
N TYR A 241 11.53 12.05 5.75
CA TYR A 241 11.41 12.99 6.84
C TYR A 241 12.70 13.78 7.02
N GLN A 242 12.53 15.03 7.47
CA GLN A 242 13.58 15.87 8.02
C GLN A 242 13.32 16.08 9.51
N TRP A 243 14.13 15.46 10.36
CA TRP A 243 14.15 15.71 11.81
C TRP A 243 15.02 16.93 12.06
N ARG A 244 14.48 17.90 12.76
CA ARG A 244 15.12 19.21 12.98
C ARG A 244 15.35 19.45 14.47
N THR A 245 16.54 19.93 14.81
CA THR A 245 16.86 20.29 16.21
C THR A 245 15.92 21.41 16.68
N GLY A 246 15.20 21.18 17.77
CA GLY A 246 14.32 22.16 18.39
C GLY A 246 13.06 22.53 17.58
N ALA A 247 12.72 21.78 16.54
CA ALA A 247 11.54 22.05 15.72
C ALA A 247 10.84 20.73 15.32
N PRO A 248 9.53 20.76 14.97
CA PRO A 248 8.84 19.57 14.50
C PRO A 248 9.47 18.96 13.27
N THR A 249 9.44 17.64 13.19
CA THR A 249 9.80 16.88 11.99
C THR A 249 8.85 17.24 10.86
N VAL A 250 9.36 17.29 9.63
CA VAL A 250 8.54 17.56 8.44
C VAL A 250 8.69 16.44 7.42
N THR A 251 7.60 16.10 6.76
CA THR A 251 7.60 15.24 5.58
C THR A 251 8.23 15.99 4.41
N ILE A 252 9.15 15.36 3.70
CA ILE A 252 9.86 15.94 2.55
C ILE A 252 9.73 15.05 1.32
N SER A 253 9.78 15.68 0.14
CA SER A 253 9.93 14.99 -1.13
C SER A 253 11.39 14.63 -1.42
N TYR A 254 11.60 13.81 -2.42
CA TYR A 254 12.93 13.53 -2.96
C TYR A 254 13.64 14.84 -3.42
N ASP A 255 12.92 15.72 -4.13
CA ASP A 255 13.47 16.99 -4.57
C ASP A 255 13.78 17.95 -3.41
N ASP A 256 12.93 17.95 -2.36
CA ASP A 256 13.22 18.72 -1.13
C ASP A 256 14.51 18.23 -0.47
N ALA A 257 14.71 16.92 -0.37
CA ALA A 257 15.92 16.35 0.22
C ALA A 257 17.18 16.75 -0.54
N ARG A 258 17.15 16.69 -1.88
CA ARG A 258 18.25 17.12 -2.74
C ARG A 258 18.57 18.61 -2.58
N ARG A 259 17.53 19.43 -2.56
CA ARG A 259 17.67 20.88 -2.40
C ARG A 259 18.25 21.23 -1.03
N LEU A 260 17.72 20.65 0.05
CA LEU A 260 18.18 20.88 1.42
C LEU A 260 19.65 20.47 1.62
N ALA A 261 20.07 19.33 1.08
CA ALA A 261 21.45 18.89 1.13
C ALA A 261 22.39 19.82 0.38
N ALA A 262 22.01 20.23 -0.85
CA ALA A 262 22.79 21.17 -1.66
C ALA A 262 22.92 22.56 -1.01
N GLU A 263 21.84 23.12 -0.49
CA GLU A 263 21.84 24.41 0.21
C GLU A 263 22.70 24.39 1.48
N ALA A 264 22.75 23.23 2.17
CA ALA A 264 23.58 23.06 3.35
C ALA A 264 25.04 22.71 3.02
N GLY A 265 25.38 22.41 1.78
CA GLY A 265 26.70 21.96 1.37
C GLY A 265 27.08 20.58 1.94
N VAL A 266 26.10 19.72 2.22
CA VAL A 266 26.31 18.36 2.73
C VAL A 266 25.97 17.33 1.65
N ALA A 267 26.60 16.16 1.71
CA ALA A 267 26.30 15.05 0.81
C ALA A 267 24.93 14.44 1.15
N LEU A 268 24.18 14.05 0.11
CA LEU A 268 23.03 13.18 0.22
C LEU A 268 23.47 11.80 -0.25
N ASP A 269 23.92 10.97 0.69
CA ASP A 269 24.57 9.70 0.41
C ASP A 269 23.61 8.52 0.65
N ARG A 270 23.92 7.42 -0.01
CA ARG A 270 23.20 6.17 0.23
C ARG A 270 23.76 5.47 1.45
N ASP A 271 22.90 5.25 2.44
CA ASP A 271 23.24 4.42 3.59
C ASP A 271 23.36 2.94 3.17
N PRO A 272 24.52 2.31 3.41
CA PRO A 272 24.76 0.95 2.94
C PRO A 272 23.96 -0.14 3.67
N THR A 273 23.43 0.19 4.86
CA THR A 273 22.66 -0.76 5.68
C THR A 273 21.20 -0.78 5.28
N THR A 274 20.62 0.40 5.13
CA THR A 274 19.19 0.58 4.87
C THR A 274 18.86 0.77 3.38
N ASN A 275 19.87 1.08 2.56
CA ASN A 275 19.74 1.45 1.16
C ASN A 275 18.92 2.73 0.93
N SER A 276 18.65 3.51 1.99
CA SER A 276 17.98 4.81 1.90
C SER A 276 18.97 5.93 1.60
N LEU A 277 18.49 7.03 1.04
CA LEU A 277 19.30 8.27 0.99
C LEU A 277 19.23 8.97 2.34
N HIS A 278 20.39 9.47 2.80
CA HIS A 278 20.59 10.10 4.09
C HIS A 278 21.47 11.32 3.98
N ALA A 279 21.16 12.38 4.72
CA ALA A 279 22.05 13.51 4.91
C ALA A 279 21.92 14.07 6.33
N LEU A 280 23.02 14.60 6.85
CA LEU A 280 23.11 15.15 8.20
C LEU A 280 23.78 16.54 8.14
N ARG A 281 23.14 17.55 8.73
CA ARG A 281 23.72 18.86 9.03
C ARG A 281 23.82 19.01 10.55
N GLY A 282 25.02 19.16 11.05
CA GLY A 282 25.25 19.44 12.48
C GLY A 282 25.02 20.91 12.84
N GLY A 283 25.11 21.24 14.15
CA GLY A 283 25.00 22.58 14.69
C GLY A 283 23.68 22.86 15.40
N SER A 284 23.49 24.12 15.85
CA SER A 284 22.31 24.56 16.60
C SER A 284 21.01 24.46 15.80
N ASP A 285 21.08 24.69 14.50
CA ASP A 285 20.01 24.54 13.50
C ASP A 285 20.21 23.28 12.63
N GLY A 286 20.79 22.26 13.25
CA GLY A 286 21.05 20.98 12.64
C GLY A 286 19.78 20.22 12.29
N TRP A 287 19.93 19.33 11.33
CA TRP A 287 18.87 18.42 10.92
C TRP A 287 19.46 17.13 10.38
N GLU A 288 18.68 16.09 10.46
CA GLU A 288 18.93 14.82 9.81
C GLU A 288 17.76 14.48 8.90
N LEU A 289 18.01 14.00 7.68
CA LEU A 289 16.98 13.59 6.77
C LEU A 289 17.25 12.19 6.21
N TRP A 290 16.15 11.48 6.00
CA TRP A 290 16.12 10.20 5.33
C TRP A 290 14.99 10.23 4.31
N VAL A 291 15.26 9.75 3.07
CA VAL A 291 14.28 9.81 1.98
C VAL A 291 14.38 8.57 1.10
N SER A 292 13.22 8.15 0.61
CA SER A 292 13.09 7.10 -0.39
C SER A 292 13.39 7.63 -1.78
N ASP A 293 14.08 6.82 -2.59
CA ASP A 293 14.34 7.08 -4.01
C ASP A 293 14.03 5.84 -4.86
N ALA A 294 14.18 5.93 -6.18
CA ALA A 294 13.91 4.83 -7.09
C ALA A 294 14.76 3.58 -6.80
N VAL A 295 16.01 3.74 -6.38
CA VAL A 295 16.92 2.62 -6.08
C VAL A 295 16.46 1.85 -4.85
N LEU A 296 16.04 2.56 -3.80
CA LEU A 296 15.46 1.93 -2.62
C LEU A 296 14.15 1.22 -2.98
N LEU A 297 13.26 1.89 -3.71
CA LEU A 297 11.96 1.31 -4.10
C LEU A 297 12.12 0.04 -4.92
N ASP A 298 13.08 -0.02 -5.82
CA ASP A 298 13.42 -1.25 -6.56
C ASP A 298 13.89 -2.37 -5.63
N ALA A 299 14.69 -2.04 -4.60
CA ALA A 299 15.12 -3.02 -3.61
C ALA A 299 13.93 -3.54 -2.78
N LEU A 300 13.06 -2.64 -2.30
CA LEU A 300 11.85 -3.00 -1.57
C LEU A 300 10.90 -3.86 -2.43
N ALA A 301 10.69 -3.49 -3.70
CA ALA A 301 9.85 -4.24 -4.64
C ALA A 301 10.38 -5.65 -4.91
N ARG A 302 11.71 -5.83 -4.95
CA ARG A 302 12.33 -7.18 -5.05
C ARG A 302 12.03 -8.03 -3.83
N GLU A 303 12.10 -7.47 -2.62
CA GLU A 303 11.74 -8.19 -1.39
C GLU A 303 10.25 -8.59 -1.39
N VAL A 304 9.36 -7.68 -1.79
CA VAL A 304 7.93 -7.95 -1.95
C VAL A 304 7.68 -9.09 -2.94
N ALA A 305 8.31 -9.04 -4.10
CA ALA A 305 8.19 -10.08 -5.13
C ALA A 305 8.80 -11.44 -4.67
N GLY A 306 9.88 -11.40 -3.89
CA GLY A 306 10.50 -12.58 -3.26
C GLY A 306 9.57 -13.31 -2.30
N LEU A 307 8.66 -12.60 -1.66
CA LEU A 307 7.61 -13.15 -0.79
C LEU A 307 6.33 -13.55 -1.54
N GLY A 308 6.30 -13.42 -2.86
CA GLY A 308 5.17 -13.81 -3.71
C GLY A 308 4.03 -12.79 -3.77
N VAL A 309 4.18 -11.63 -3.16
CA VAL A 309 3.19 -10.55 -3.25
C VAL A 309 3.28 -9.90 -4.62
N ARG A 310 2.13 -9.69 -5.27
CA ARG A 310 2.04 -9.26 -6.66
C ARG A 310 1.40 -7.89 -6.83
N ARG A 311 1.11 -7.18 -5.72
CA ARG A 311 0.52 -5.84 -5.73
C ARG A 311 1.38 -4.90 -4.92
N LEU A 312 1.73 -3.78 -5.55
CA LEU A 312 2.41 -2.66 -4.92
C LEU A 312 1.46 -1.48 -4.85
N ALA A 313 1.54 -0.70 -3.78
CA ALA A 313 0.91 0.60 -3.69
C ALA A 313 1.96 1.63 -3.28
N TYR A 314 1.82 2.88 -3.72
CA TYR A 314 2.77 3.94 -3.45
C TYR A 314 2.12 5.04 -2.60
N TRP A 315 2.67 5.30 -1.42
CA TRP A 315 2.26 6.36 -0.51
C TRP A 315 3.32 7.46 -0.51
N ARG A 316 3.11 8.64 -1.05
CA ARG A 316 2.02 9.11 -1.90
C ARG A 316 2.59 9.90 -3.07
N LEU A 317 1.83 9.99 -4.15
CA LEU A 317 2.21 10.76 -5.34
C LEU A 317 2.53 12.21 -5.01
N GLY A 318 3.49 12.79 -5.74
CA GLY A 318 3.95 14.16 -5.61
C GLY A 318 5.17 14.34 -4.70
N LEU A 319 5.69 13.25 -4.10
CA LEU A 319 6.88 13.27 -3.25
C LEU A 319 8.01 12.40 -3.79
N GLU A 320 7.74 11.63 -4.82
CA GLU A 320 8.62 10.61 -5.38
C GLU A 320 9.85 11.16 -6.10
N ASP A 321 10.88 10.32 -6.16
CA ASP A 321 11.93 10.41 -7.18
C ASP A 321 11.32 10.15 -8.57
N PRO A 322 11.43 11.07 -9.54
CA PRO A 322 10.90 10.88 -10.89
C PRO A 322 11.42 9.62 -11.62
N ALA A 323 12.55 9.07 -11.18
CA ALA A 323 13.12 7.86 -11.75
C ALA A 323 12.28 6.59 -11.47
N VAL A 324 11.36 6.62 -10.50
CA VAL A 324 10.41 5.54 -10.20
C VAL A 324 9.53 5.18 -11.41
N TRP A 325 9.32 6.12 -12.32
CA TRP A 325 8.45 5.99 -13.48
C TRP A 325 9.15 5.61 -14.80
N ARG A 326 10.46 5.30 -14.74
CA ARG A 326 11.29 4.98 -15.92
C ARG A 326 11.44 3.50 -16.17
#